data_d483eccf2b1bba51c68c2ef377024038
#
_entry.id   d483eccf2b1bba51c68c2ef377024038
#
_cell.length_a   1.000
_cell.length_b   1.000
_cell.length_c   1.000
_cell.angle_alpha   90.00
_cell.angle_beta   90.00
_cell.angle_gamma   90.00
#
_symmetry.space_group_name_H-M   'P 1'
#
loop_
_entity.id
_entity.type
_entity.pdbx_description
1 polymer ?
#
loop_
_entity_poly.entity_id
_entity_poly.type
_entity_poly.pdbx_seq_one_letter_code
_entity_poly.pdbx_strand_id
1 'polypeptide(L)'
;MNALLALDLPLGPELGAALQKCVDDQVAFCVLDQRLSTYRREQELELLGATAVLDASGRNERRAGRQVDDEIGLVMLTSGSSGPAKAAELTWKALRASAVLTQATLRGDSPPVWYPCLPANHIGGLAVILRSILDDAKLLWGAPDNLASAPARGATHVSVVRTQLARHDLSGFEKILLGGARPPTALAENVITTWGMTETGSGVVYNRVALPGVEVASVNGEIIVRSPTLFRSYRTLARPSIGGPDGRDDWFPTGDAGDVLDGRVSVRGRLGFVISTGGEKLWPEDLEAILMSLDEVRDVAIFGEPDPEWGERIVALVVSDQRDVSEAILSLANDRIGPWAKPKTIHYVEAIPRTSNGKIRRGELPKLL
;
A
#
# COMPACT_ATOMS: atom_id res chain seq x y z
N MET A 1 -8.75 21.55 -19.08
CA MET A 1 -7.46 20.90 -18.64
C MET A 1 -6.82 21.78 -17.59
N ASN A 2 -6.54 21.20 -16.44
CA ASN A 2 -6.04 21.90 -15.24
C ASN A 2 -4.53 21.72 -15.02
N ALA A 3 -3.95 22.65 -14.25
CA ALA A 3 -2.60 22.51 -13.73
C ALA A 3 -2.53 21.33 -12.75
N LEU A 4 -1.35 20.66 -12.68
CA LEU A 4 -1.01 19.70 -11.64
C LEU A 4 -0.02 20.34 -10.67
N LEU A 5 -0.45 20.59 -9.43
CA LEU A 5 0.35 21.19 -8.38
C LEU A 5 1.04 20.10 -7.55
N ALA A 6 2.36 20.09 -7.52
CA ALA A 6 3.12 19.24 -6.60
C ALA A 6 3.27 19.94 -5.25
N LEU A 7 2.90 19.25 -4.18
CA LEU A 7 3.05 19.71 -2.81
C LEU A 7 4.34 19.14 -2.23
N ASP A 8 5.36 19.98 -2.10
CA ASP A 8 6.66 19.67 -1.49
C ASP A 8 6.70 20.21 -0.05
N LEU A 9 5.75 19.73 0.77
CA LEU A 9 5.53 20.15 2.15
C LEU A 9 5.62 18.95 3.10
N PRO A 10 6.16 19.13 4.31
CA PRO A 10 6.21 18.08 5.32
C PRO A 10 4.80 17.71 5.80
N LEU A 11 4.65 16.47 6.29
CA LEU A 11 3.41 16.02 6.92
C LEU A 11 3.10 16.92 8.14
N GLY A 12 1.99 17.66 8.07
CA GLY A 12 1.61 18.61 9.11
C GLY A 12 0.48 19.53 8.68
N PRO A 13 0.14 20.52 9.53
CA PRO A 13 -0.95 21.46 9.27
C PRO A 13 -0.80 22.23 7.97
N GLU A 14 0.42 22.58 7.55
CA GLU A 14 0.68 23.32 6.32
C GLU A 14 0.30 22.50 5.08
N LEU A 15 0.68 21.21 5.05
CA LEU A 15 0.25 20.29 4.00
C LEU A 15 -1.27 20.13 4.02
N GLY A 16 -1.89 20.02 5.20
CA GLY A 16 -3.34 19.96 5.35
C GLY A 16 -4.04 21.17 4.76
N ALA A 17 -3.55 22.38 5.04
CA ALA A 17 -4.10 23.62 4.50
C ALA A 17 -3.91 23.72 2.97
N ALA A 18 -2.75 23.29 2.45
CA ALA A 18 -2.51 23.26 1.01
C ALA A 18 -3.45 22.28 0.28
N LEU A 19 -3.66 21.09 0.86
CA LEU A 19 -4.60 20.11 0.34
C LEU A 19 -6.05 20.62 0.39
N GLN A 20 -6.47 21.26 1.49
CA GLN A 20 -7.78 21.91 1.59
C GLN A 20 -7.98 22.92 0.46
N LYS A 21 -6.99 23.80 0.24
CA LYS A 21 -7.04 24.78 -0.84
C LYS A 21 -7.11 24.13 -2.23
N CYS A 22 -6.38 23.04 -2.47
CA CYS A 22 -6.49 22.31 -3.73
C CYS A 22 -7.90 21.76 -3.96
N VAL A 23 -8.56 21.26 -2.90
CA VAL A 23 -9.94 20.76 -2.96
C VAL A 23 -10.94 21.91 -3.21
N ASP A 24 -10.81 23.01 -2.50
CA ASP A 24 -11.73 24.17 -2.61
C ASP A 24 -11.64 24.80 -3.99
N ASP A 25 -10.42 24.94 -4.53
CA ASP A 25 -10.16 25.55 -5.83
C ASP A 25 -10.25 24.54 -7.00
N GLN A 26 -10.52 23.25 -6.73
CA GLN A 26 -10.53 22.14 -7.71
C GLN A 26 -9.22 22.07 -8.51
N VAL A 27 -8.08 22.31 -7.86
CA VAL A 27 -6.74 22.21 -8.44
C VAL A 27 -6.20 20.80 -8.20
N ALA A 28 -5.91 20.08 -9.27
CA ALA A 28 -5.29 18.76 -9.18
C ALA A 28 -3.93 18.82 -8.51
N PHE A 29 -3.63 17.84 -7.68
CA PHE A 29 -2.41 17.82 -6.88
C PHE A 29 -1.69 16.47 -6.90
N CYS A 30 -0.43 16.49 -6.51
CA CYS A 30 0.38 15.34 -6.12
C CYS A 30 1.22 15.73 -4.88
N VAL A 31 1.65 14.75 -4.08
CA VAL A 31 2.47 14.98 -2.87
C VAL A 31 3.81 14.31 -3.07
N LEU A 32 4.90 15.03 -2.82
CA LEU A 32 6.25 14.52 -2.98
C LEU A 32 6.75 13.85 -1.69
N ASP A 33 7.68 12.90 -1.85
CA ASP A 33 8.34 12.26 -0.72
C ASP A 33 9.47 13.15 -0.16
N GLN A 34 9.26 13.73 0.99
CA GLN A 34 10.21 14.63 1.68
C GLN A 34 11.54 13.94 2.07
N ARG A 35 11.57 12.61 2.10
CA ARG A 35 12.74 11.82 2.50
C ARG A 35 13.71 11.58 1.34
N LEU A 36 13.27 11.86 0.12
CA LEU A 36 14.09 11.71 -1.07
C LEU A 36 15.06 12.88 -1.23
N SER A 37 16.21 12.60 -1.84
CA SER A 37 17.14 13.65 -2.27
C SER A 37 16.50 14.56 -3.33
N THR A 38 17.00 15.78 -3.46
CA THR A 38 16.55 16.73 -4.49
C THR A 38 16.54 16.13 -5.89
N TYR A 39 17.58 15.36 -6.23
CA TYR A 39 17.67 14.66 -7.52
C TYR A 39 16.53 13.67 -7.73
N ARG A 40 16.20 12.87 -6.71
CA ARG A 40 15.10 11.90 -6.80
C ARG A 40 13.73 12.57 -6.83
N ARG A 41 13.54 13.65 -6.10
CA ARG A 41 12.30 14.44 -6.15
C ARG A 41 12.09 15.07 -7.55
N GLU A 42 13.16 15.53 -8.20
CA GLU A 42 13.05 16.03 -9.56
C GLU A 42 12.63 14.92 -10.54
N GLN A 43 13.16 13.71 -10.41
CA GLN A 43 12.70 12.56 -11.19
C GLN A 43 11.22 12.23 -10.95
N GLU A 44 10.74 12.29 -9.69
CA GLU A 44 9.32 12.11 -9.38
C GLU A 44 8.46 13.21 -10.03
N LEU A 45 8.89 14.47 -9.99
CA LEU A 45 8.19 15.59 -10.63
C LEU A 45 8.05 15.41 -12.15
N GLU A 46 9.08 14.88 -12.80
CA GLU A 46 9.05 14.57 -14.23
C GLU A 46 8.07 13.43 -14.54
N LEU A 47 8.10 12.33 -13.76
CA LEU A 47 7.19 11.19 -13.91
C LEU A 47 5.74 11.60 -13.67
N LEU A 48 5.49 12.40 -12.64
CA LEU A 48 4.17 12.95 -12.31
C LEU A 48 3.72 13.95 -13.39
N GLY A 49 4.65 14.65 -14.03
CA GLY A 49 4.36 15.73 -14.97
C GLY A 49 3.74 16.95 -14.29
N ALA A 50 4.23 17.30 -13.09
CA ALA A 50 3.75 18.47 -12.36
C ALA A 50 4.01 19.77 -13.13
N THR A 51 3.02 20.67 -13.13
CA THR A 51 3.12 22.00 -13.81
C THR A 51 3.59 23.10 -12.89
N ALA A 52 3.48 22.90 -11.58
CA ALA A 52 3.97 23.80 -10.56
C ALA A 52 4.34 23.00 -9.29
N VAL A 53 5.18 23.58 -8.45
CA VAL A 53 5.55 23.07 -7.13
C VAL A 53 5.20 24.11 -6.08
N LEU A 54 4.57 23.71 -4.99
CA LEU A 54 4.39 24.51 -3.78
C LEU A 54 5.28 23.93 -2.68
N ASP A 55 6.25 24.70 -2.25
CA ASP A 55 7.15 24.42 -1.15
C ASP A 55 7.12 25.54 -0.10
N ALA A 56 7.99 25.47 0.91
CA ALA A 56 8.08 26.48 1.97
C ALA A 56 8.47 27.89 1.45
N SER A 57 9.05 28.02 0.25
CA SER A 57 9.39 29.30 -0.38
C SER A 57 8.22 29.89 -1.19
N GLY A 58 7.19 29.10 -1.45
CA GLY A 58 6.02 29.49 -2.22
C GLY A 58 5.79 28.63 -3.46
N ARG A 59 4.95 29.12 -4.38
CA ARG A 59 4.59 28.44 -5.62
C ARG A 59 5.55 28.78 -6.75
N ASN A 60 6.12 27.75 -7.37
CA ASN A 60 7.07 27.84 -8.48
C ASN A 60 6.52 27.11 -9.71
N GLU A 61 6.43 27.79 -10.85
CA GLU A 61 5.94 27.22 -12.11
C GLU A 61 7.01 26.36 -12.79
N ARG A 62 6.58 25.26 -13.44
CA ARG A 62 7.45 24.33 -14.18
C ARG A 62 7.14 24.36 -15.67
N ARG A 63 8.19 24.46 -16.50
CA ARG A 63 8.02 24.51 -17.97
C ARG A 63 7.68 23.16 -18.63
N ALA A 64 8.09 22.05 -18.01
CA ALA A 64 7.99 20.71 -18.59
C ALA A 64 6.75 19.90 -18.09
N GLY A 65 5.81 20.56 -17.41
CA GLY A 65 4.63 19.88 -16.84
C GLY A 65 3.60 19.50 -17.89
N ARG A 66 2.76 18.52 -17.54
CA ARG A 66 1.59 18.10 -18.34
C ARG A 66 0.32 18.40 -17.57
N GLN A 67 -0.63 19.07 -18.19
CA GLN A 67 -1.95 19.31 -17.63
C GLN A 67 -2.71 18.01 -17.39
N VAL A 68 -3.72 18.06 -16.57
CA VAL A 68 -4.68 16.97 -16.31
C VAL A 68 -6.08 17.38 -16.75
N ASP A 69 -6.97 16.42 -16.92
CA ASP A 69 -8.39 16.69 -17.17
C ASP A 69 -9.03 17.27 -15.90
N ASP A 70 -10.07 18.07 -16.09
CA ASP A 70 -10.73 18.85 -15.01
C ASP A 70 -11.32 17.96 -13.90
N GLU A 71 -11.67 16.72 -14.21
CA GLU A 71 -12.19 15.77 -13.23
C GLU A 71 -11.11 15.16 -12.31
N ILE A 72 -9.80 15.29 -12.67
CA ILE A 72 -8.71 14.72 -11.90
C ILE A 72 -8.40 15.58 -10.68
N GLY A 73 -8.37 14.95 -9.51
CA GLY A 73 -8.00 15.60 -8.26
C GLY A 73 -6.60 15.21 -7.78
N LEU A 74 -6.20 13.97 -8.01
CA LEU A 74 -4.92 13.44 -7.52
C LEU A 74 -4.17 12.70 -8.62
N VAL A 75 -2.88 12.97 -8.72
CA VAL A 75 -1.94 12.13 -9.45
C VAL A 75 -0.94 11.55 -8.45
N MET A 76 -0.81 10.23 -8.39
CA MET A 76 0.07 9.57 -7.43
C MET A 76 0.91 8.47 -8.09
N LEU A 77 2.20 8.44 -7.76
CA LEU A 77 3.07 7.37 -8.21
C LEU A 77 2.70 6.05 -7.51
N THR A 78 2.60 5.00 -8.30
CA THR A 78 2.45 3.64 -7.80
C THR A 78 3.83 2.99 -7.76
N SER A 79 4.17 2.36 -6.65
CA SER A 79 5.36 1.54 -6.56
C SER A 79 5.13 0.27 -7.39
N GLY A 80 5.52 0.31 -8.67
CA GLY A 80 5.44 -0.85 -9.54
C GLY A 80 6.19 -2.03 -8.93
N SER A 81 5.46 -3.09 -8.59
CA SER A 81 6.05 -4.33 -8.06
C SER A 81 6.88 -5.08 -9.13
N SER A 82 6.66 -4.79 -10.41
CA SER A 82 7.25 -5.53 -11.54
C SER A 82 7.64 -4.64 -12.74
N GLY A 83 7.80 -3.32 -12.54
CA GLY A 83 8.13 -2.41 -13.65
C GLY A 83 8.38 -0.97 -13.22
N PRO A 84 8.61 -0.05 -14.17
CA PRO A 84 8.78 1.36 -13.86
C PRO A 84 7.55 1.92 -13.14
N ALA A 85 7.77 2.89 -12.25
CA ALA A 85 6.71 3.58 -11.53
C ALA A 85 5.69 4.18 -12.52
N LYS A 86 4.40 3.99 -12.22
CA LYS A 86 3.30 4.56 -13.00
C LYS A 86 2.62 5.65 -12.18
N ALA A 87 2.13 6.68 -12.84
CA ALA A 87 1.38 7.76 -12.21
C ALA A 87 -0.13 7.51 -12.39
N ALA A 88 -0.83 7.11 -11.34
CA ALA A 88 -2.26 6.89 -11.34
C ALA A 88 -3.02 8.21 -11.18
N GLU A 89 -4.06 8.40 -11.98
CA GLU A 89 -4.94 9.56 -11.97
C GLU A 89 -6.27 9.21 -11.29
N LEU A 90 -6.56 9.86 -10.16
CA LEU A 90 -7.81 9.68 -9.41
C LEU A 90 -8.69 10.92 -9.57
N THR A 91 -9.96 10.70 -9.86
CA THR A 91 -10.93 11.78 -9.98
C THR A 91 -11.37 12.31 -8.60
N TRP A 92 -11.82 13.54 -8.53
CA TRP A 92 -12.46 14.10 -7.33
C TRP A 92 -13.60 13.21 -6.82
N LYS A 93 -14.38 12.64 -7.75
CA LYS A 93 -15.47 11.71 -7.43
C LYS A 93 -14.95 10.44 -6.75
N ALA A 94 -13.87 9.85 -7.25
CA ALA A 94 -13.29 8.65 -6.68
C ALA A 94 -12.68 8.91 -5.28
N LEU A 95 -12.00 10.06 -5.11
CA LEU A 95 -11.43 10.46 -3.82
C LEU A 95 -12.53 10.67 -2.76
N ARG A 96 -13.62 11.38 -3.14
CA ARG A 96 -14.77 11.57 -2.25
C ARG A 96 -15.44 10.25 -1.91
N ALA A 97 -15.66 9.38 -2.89
CA ALA A 97 -16.23 8.05 -2.65
C ALA A 97 -15.38 7.24 -1.66
N SER A 98 -14.05 7.25 -1.80
CA SER A 98 -13.13 6.58 -0.87
C SER A 98 -13.25 7.12 0.56
N ALA A 99 -13.31 8.45 0.74
CA ALA A 99 -13.48 9.07 2.05
C ALA A 99 -14.81 8.66 2.70
N VAL A 100 -15.92 8.83 1.98
CA VAL A 100 -17.28 8.55 2.47
C VAL A 100 -17.44 7.06 2.82
N LEU A 101 -17.03 6.13 1.95
CA LEU A 101 -17.18 4.69 2.20
C LEU A 101 -16.36 4.25 3.42
N THR A 102 -15.13 4.74 3.55
CA THR A 102 -14.31 4.43 4.72
C THR A 102 -14.97 4.95 6.01
N GLN A 103 -15.37 6.19 6.03
CA GLN A 103 -15.96 6.81 7.22
C GLN A 103 -17.30 6.17 7.60
N ALA A 104 -18.17 5.88 6.64
CA ALA A 104 -19.43 5.18 6.88
C ALA A 104 -19.22 3.80 7.49
N THR A 105 -18.16 3.08 7.06
CA THR A 105 -17.83 1.74 7.58
C THR A 105 -17.23 1.77 8.99
N LEU A 106 -16.49 2.84 9.33
CA LEU A 106 -15.79 2.97 10.60
C LEU A 106 -16.54 3.82 11.63
N ARG A 107 -17.70 4.36 11.26
CA ARG A 107 -18.47 5.25 12.10
C ARG A 107 -18.82 4.57 13.43
N GLY A 108 -18.45 5.22 14.53
CA GLY A 108 -18.88 4.93 15.88
C GLY A 108 -19.94 5.92 16.35
N ASP A 109 -20.12 6.02 17.68
CA ASP A 109 -21.06 6.97 18.30
C ASP A 109 -20.62 8.43 18.18
N SER A 110 -19.33 8.67 17.94
CA SER A 110 -18.73 10.00 17.80
C SER A 110 -18.00 10.13 16.44
N PRO A 111 -17.91 11.37 15.90
CA PRO A 111 -17.11 11.61 14.70
C PRO A 111 -15.64 11.20 14.92
N PRO A 112 -15.01 10.53 13.95
CA PRO A 112 -13.63 10.09 14.06
C PRO A 112 -12.66 11.27 14.13
N VAL A 113 -11.67 11.16 15.02
CA VAL A 113 -10.51 12.05 15.10
C VAL A 113 -9.28 11.27 14.62
N TRP A 114 -8.86 11.53 13.41
CA TRP A 114 -7.75 10.83 12.77
C TRP A 114 -6.39 11.39 13.18
N TYR A 115 -5.42 10.50 13.37
CA TYR A 115 -4.03 10.85 13.57
C TYR A 115 -3.20 10.47 12.34
N PRO A 116 -2.76 11.45 11.50
CA PRO A 116 -1.94 11.16 10.32
C PRO A 116 -0.50 10.87 10.76
N CYS A 117 -0.04 9.64 10.53
CA CYS A 117 1.31 9.19 10.87
C CYS A 117 2.04 8.50 9.69
N LEU A 118 1.32 8.22 8.60
CA LEU A 118 1.89 7.66 7.38
C LEU A 118 2.24 8.78 6.40
N PRO A 119 3.28 8.59 5.57
CA PRO A 119 3.66 9.57 4.56
C PRO A 119 2.54 9.84 3.55
N ALA A 120 2.28 11.11 3.26
CA ALA A 120 1.18 11.53 2.38
C ALA A 120 1.47 11.34 0.87
N ASN A 121 2.70 11.01 0.49
CA ASN A 121 3.02 10.59 -0.88
C ASN A 121 2.55 9.16 -1.19
N HIS A 122 1.89 8.49 -0.22
CA HIS A 122 1.23 7.21 -0.39
C HIS A 122 -0.24 7.32 -0.06
N ILE A 123 -1.07 6.57 -0.79
CA ILE A 123 -2.53 6.66 -0.63
C ILE A 123 -3.00 6.34 0.78
N GLY A 124 -2.33 5.42 1.50
CA GLY A 124 -2.69 5.09 2.89
C GLY A 124 -2.52 6.24 3.88
N GLY A 125 -1.51 7.11 3.65
CA GLY A 125 -1.30 8.31 4.46
C GLY A 125 -2.17 9.48 4.01
N LEU A 126 -2.19 9.74 2.71
CA LEU A 126 -2.98 10.84 2.12
C LEU A 126 -4.48 10.69 2.39
N ALA A 127 -5.03 9.49 2.28
CA ALA A 127 -6.45 9.23 2.50
C ALA A 127 -6.91 9.61 3.92
N VAL A 128 -6.03 9.52 4.93
CA VAL A 128 -6.33 9.98 6.29
C VAL A 128 -6.64 11.48 6.30
N ILE A 129 -5.83 12.28 5.59
CA ILE A 129 -6.04 13.74 5.50
C ILE A 129 -7.26 14.04 4.65
N LEU A 130 -7.42 13.37 3.51
CA LEU A 130 -8.55 13.60 2.61
C LEU A 130 -9.90 13.28 3.24
N ARG A 131 -9.98 12.34 4.19
CA ARG A 131 -11.22 12.06 4.94
C ARG A 131 -11.71 13.28 5.73
N SER A 132 -10.81 14.09 6.28
CA SER A 132 -11.20 15.31 6.98
C SER A 132 -11.67 16.41 6.03
N ILE A 133 -11.08 16.49 4.85
CA ILE A 133 -11.38 17.52 3.87
C ILE A 133 -12.66 17.20 3.08
N LEU A 134 -12.84 15.93 2.72
CA LEU A 134 -13.91 15.50 1.81
C LEU A 134 -15.15 14.94 2.51
N ASP A 135 -15.07 14.57 3.79
CA ASP A 135 -16.17 13.95 4.54
C ASP A 135 -16.15 14.33 6.04
N ASP A 136 -15.73 15.54 6.35
CA ASP A 136 -15.88 16.23 7.66
C ASP A 136 -15.35 15.45 8.89
N ALA A 137 -14.29 14.64 8.74
CA ALA A 137 -13.59 14.07 9.88
C ALA A 137 -12.64 15.11 10.51
N LYS A 138 -12.29 14.89 11.77
CA LYS A 138 -11.30 15.73 12.45
C LYS A 138 -9.88 15.16 12.28
N LEU A 139 -8.88 16.04 12.23
CA LEU A 139 -7.48 15.68 12.29
C LEU A 139 -6.85 16.17 13.58
N LEU A 140 -6.09 15.29 14.23
CA LEU A 140 -5.18 15.66 15.29
C LEU A 140 -3.75 15.55 14.76
N TRP A 141 -3.11 16.68 14.52
CA TRP A 141 -1.73 16.73 14.05
C TRP A 141 -0.72 16.44 15.17
N GLY A 142 0.36 15.77 14.82
CA GLY A 142 1.47 15.51 15.71
C GLY A 142 2.63 14.82 14.98
N ALA A 143 3.77 14.69 15.66
CA ALA A 143 4.90 13.97 15.09
C ALA A 143 4.58 12.47 14.97
N PRO A 144 5.00 11.80 13.88
CA PRO A 144 4.76 10.36 13.68
C PRO A 144 5.24 9.49 14.85
N ASP A 145 6.30 9.89 15.52
CA ASP A 145 6.87 9.18 16.68
C ASP A 145 6.01 9.28 17.95
N ASN A 146 5.08 10.24 18.01
CA ASN A 146 4.16 10.43 19.15
C ASN A 146 2.88 9.58 19.04
N LEU A 147 2.92 8.53 18.25
CA LEU A 147 1.77 7.69 17.91
C LEU A 147 1.08 7.09 19.14
N ALA A 148 1.84 6.51 20.07
CA ALA A 148 1.31 5.89 21.28
C ALA A 148 0.61 6.89 22.23
N SER A 149 1.00 8.17 22.22
CA SER A 149 0.42 9.22 23.06
C SER A 149 -0.76 9.96 22.43
N ALA A 150 -1.03 9.73 21.14
CA ALA A 150 -2.07 10.43 20.40
C ALA A 150 -3.49 10.21 20.97
N PRO A 151 -3.88 9.01 21.45
CA PRO A 151 -5.18 8.80 22.07
C PRO A 151 -5.43 9.68 23.29
N ALA A 152 -4.43 9.87 24.15
CA ALA A 152 -4.55 10.75 25.34
C ALA A 152 -4.79 12.23 24.96
N ARG A 153 -4.52 12.60 23.70
CA ARG A 153 -4.77 13.93 23.13
C ARG A 153 -6.08 14.01 22.37
N GLY A 154 -6.85 12.92 22.32
CA GLY A 154 -8.17 12.86 21.69
C GLY A 154 -8.21 12.21 20.31
N ALA A 155 -7.12 11.60 19.81
CA ALA A 155 -7.17 10.80 18.60
C ALA A 155 -7.93 9.50 18.85
N THR A 156 -8.86 9.16 17.96
CA THR A 156 -9.64 7.92 18.05
C THR A 156 -9.28 6.92 16.96
N HIS A 157 -8.82 7.39 15.81
CA HIS A 157 -8.58 6.59 14.62
C HIS A 157 -7.16 6.79 14.08
N VAL A 158 -6.55 5.72 13.60
CA VAL A 158 -5.23 5.76 12.97
C VAL A 158 -5.13 4.74 11.83
N SER A 159 -4.36 5.08 10.79
CA SER A 159 -3.93 4.12 9.76
C SER A 159 -2.45 3.84 9.95
N VAL A 160 -2.08 2.56 10.01
CA VAL A 160 -0.72 2.11 10.27
C VAL A 160 -0.31 0.99 9.32
N VAL A 161 0.99 0.76 9.24
CA VAL A 161 1.59 -0.43 8.62
C VAL A 161 2.07 -1.41 9.70
N ARG A 162 2.35 -2.64 9.30
CA ARG A 162 2.74 -3.73 10.21
C ARG A 162 3.91 -3.35 11.16
N THR A 163 4.89 -2.63 10.66
CA THR A 163 6.05 -2.21 11.48
C THR A 163 5.69 -1.22 12.58
N GLN A 164 4.72 -0.33 12.34
CA GLN A 164 4.24 0.60 13.35
C GLN A 164 3.38 -0.13 14.39
N LEU A 165 2.51 -1.06 13.95
CA LEU A 165 1.72 -1.90 14.85
C LEU A 165 2.61 -2.71 15.80
N ALA A 166 3.76 -3.20 15.33
CA ALA A 166 4.69 -3.98 16.15
C ALA A 166 5.54 -3.13 17.12
N ARG A 167 5.76 -1.84 16.81
CA ARG A 167 6.67 -0.96 17.57
C ARG A 167 5.99 -0.08 18.61
N HIS A 168 4.68 0.13 18.49
CA HIS A 168 3.94 1.07 19.32
C HIS A 168 2.78 0.38 20.02
N ASP A 169 2.53 0.76 21.27
CA ASP A 169 1.27 0.44 21.92
C ASP A 169 0.17 1.34 21.33
N LEU A 170 -0.78 0.74 20.64
CA LEU A 170 -1.89 1.41 19.99
C LEU A 170 -3.25 1.07 20.65
N SER A 171 -3.24 0.43 21.80
CA SER A 171 -4.45 -0.03 22.51
C SER A 171 -5.42 1.11 22.86
N GLY A 172 -4.92 2.34 22.97
CA GLY A 172 -5.73 3.53 23.27
C GLY A 172 -6.57 4.04 22.08
N PHE A 173 -6.33 3.59 20.84
CA PHE A 173 -7.17 3.95 19.70
C PHE A 173 -8.46 3.12 19.66
N GLU A 174 -9.56 3.75 19.27
CA GLU A 174 -10.83 3.05 19.05
C GLU A 174 -10.76 2.15 17.78
N LYS A 175 -10.13 2.65 16.71
CA LYS A 175 -9.97 1.93 15.45
C LYS A 175 -8.57 2.12 14.87
N ILE A 176 -7.95 1.00 14.51
CA ILE A 176 -6.64 0.95 13.88
C ILE A 176 -6.79 0.29 12.51
N LEU A 177 -6.61 1.05 11.42
CA LEU A 177 -6.58 0.49 10.07
C LEU A 177 -5.17 -0.03 9.78
N LEU A 178 -5.06 -1.34 9.60
CA LEU A 178 -3.81 -2.01 9.26
C LEU A 178 -3.79 -2.37 7.77
N GLY A 179 -2.88 -1.78 7.03
CA GLY A 179 -2.74 -2.04 5.59
C GLY A 179 -1.31 -2.21 5.13
N GLY A 180 -1.14 -2.34 3.82
CA GLY A 180 0.16 -2.29 3.14
C GLY A 180 0.92 -3.61 3.05
N ALA A 181 0.64 -4.59 3.90
CA ALA A 181 1.27 -5.91 3.90
C ALA A 181 0.32 -6.96 4.50
N ARG A 182 0.68 -8.24 4.41
CA ARG A 182 -0.06 -9.33 5.07
C ARG A 182 -0.12 -9.07 6.58
N PRO A 183 -1.32 -9.11 7.19
CA PRO A 183 -1.47 -8.88 8.62
C PRO A 183 -0.86 -10.03 9.44
N PRO A 184 -0.49 -9.80 10.71
CA PRO A 184 -0.17 -10.85 11.66
C PRO A 184 -1.36 -11.79 11.90
N THR A 185 -1.09 -13.00 12.38
CA THR A 185 -2.12 -14.00 12.68
C THR A 185 -2.99 -13.65 13.88
N ALA A 186 -2.40 -12.98 14.89
CA ALA A 186 -3.11 -12.50 16.06
C ALA A 186 -3.20 -10.96 16.00
N LEU A 187 -4.41 -10.44 16.14
CA LEU A 187 -4.71 -9.01 16.13
C LEU A 187 -5.61 -8.66 17.30
N ALA A 188 -5.42 -7.48 17.86
CA ALA A 188 -6.35 -6.92 18.85
C ALA A 188 -7.71 -6.60 18.18
N GLU A 189 -8.77 -6.56 18.96
CA GLU A 189 -10.14 -6.39 18.49
C GLU A 189 -10.38 -5.06 17.76
N ASN A 190 -9.66 -4.01 18.17
CA ASN A 190 -9.74 -2.69 17.54
C ASN A 190 -8.93 -2.55 16.23
N VAL A 191 -8.20 -3.60 15.80
CA VAL A 191 -7.45 -3.62 14.56
C VAL A 191 -8.30 -4.14 13.41
N ILE A 192 -8.46 -3.31 12.40
CA ILE A 192 -9.20 -3.60 11.17
C ILE A 192 -8.18 -3.78 10.05
N THR A 193 -8.09 -4.97 9.49
CA THR A 193 -7.23 -5.24 8.33
C THR A 193 -7.82 -4.61 7.09
N THR A 194 -6.97 -4.00 6.24
CA THR A 194 -7.42 -3.40 4.99
C THR A 194 -6.64 -3.93 3.80
N TRP A 195 -7.33 -4.15 2.69
CA TRP A 195 -6.72 -4.40 1.40
C TRP A 195 -7.21 -3.37 0.40
N GLY A 196 -6.28 -2.90 -0.40
CA GLY A 196 -6.45 -1.91 -1.45
C GLY A 196 -5.10 -1.38 -1.93
N MET A 197 -5.14 -0.49 -2.89
CA MET A 197 -3.98 0.07 -3.56
C MET A 197 -4.23 1.52 -3.97
N THR A 198 -3.25 2.19 -4.58
CA THR A 198 -3.43 3.55 -5.11
C THR A 198 -4.57 3.58 -6.11
N GLU A 199 -4.65 2.58 -6.97
CA GLU A 199 -5.64 2.43 -8.03
C GLU A 199 -7.08 2.26 -7.49
N THR A 200 -7.24 1.83 -6.25
CA THR A 200 -8.55 1.75 -5.57
C THR A 200 -8.84 2.94 -4.65
N GLY A 201 -8.01 4.00 -4.72
CA GLY A 201 -8.18 5.22 -3.93
C GLY A 201 -7.97 5.06 -2.42
N SER A 202 -7.64 3.90 -1.93
CA SER A 202 -7.29 3.47 -0.56
C SER A 202 -7.70 2.00 -0.36
N GLY A 203 -7.88 1.55 0.91
CA GLY A 203 -8.47 0.25 1.23
C GLY A 203 -9.94 0.16 0.80
N VAL A 204 -10.30 -0.93 0.14
CA VAL A 204 -11.68 -1.22 -0.33
C VAL A 204 -12.25 -2.52 0.22
N VAL A 205 -11.42 -3.32 0.90
CA VAL A 205 -11.81 -4.53 1.62
C VAL A 205 -11.34 -4.40 3.06
N TYR A 206 -12.24 -4.51 4.03
CA TYR A 206 -11.96 -4.42 5.45
C TYR A 206 -12.33 -5.72 6.14
N ASN A 207 -11.43 -6.28 6.95
CA ASN A 207 -11.60 -7.58 7.60
C ASN A 207 -12.12 -8.66 6.62
N ARG A 208 -11.55 -8.66 5.39
CA ARG A 208 -11.89 -9.57 4.30
C ARG A 208 -13.27 -9.34 3.66
N VAL A 209 -14.00 -8.30 4.01
CA VAL A 209 -15.31 -7.95 3.43
C VAL A 209 -15.15 -6.68 2.60
N ALA A 210 -15.69 -6.69 1.38
CA ALA A 210 -15.73 -5.51 0.52
C ALA A 210 -16.58 -4.39 1.14
N LEU A 211 -16.15 -3.13 0.97
CA LEU A 211 -16.92 -1.98 1.40
C LEU A 211 -18.25 -1.87 0.61
N PRO A 212 -19.28 -1.23 1.16
CA PRO A 212 -20.55 -1.03 0.45
C PRO A 212 -20.33 -0.39 -0.94
N GLY A 213 -20.93 -1.00 -1.97
CA GLY A 213 -20.79 -0.54 -3.37
C GLY A 213 -19.46 -0.90 -4.04
N VAL A 214 -18.60 -1.66 -3.36
CA VAL A 214 -17.41 -2.28 -3.94
C VAL A 214 -17.72 -3.73 -4.27
N GLU A 215 -17.44 -4.12 -5.49
CA GLU A 215 -17.58 -5.51 -5.97
C GLU A 215 -16.18 -6.09 -6.14
N VAL A 216 -15.98 -7.30 -5.62
CA VAL A 216 -14.72 -8.03 -5.70
C VAL A 216 -15.00 -9.45 -6.17
N ALA A 217 -14.25 -9.91 -7.15
CA ALA A 217 -14.34 -11.27 -7.66
C ALA A 217 -12.95 -11.88 -7.87
N SER A 218 -12.88 -13.17 -8.11
CA SER A 218 -11.65 -13.85 -8.53
C SER A 218 -11.88 -14.48 -9.91
N VAL A 219 -11.02 -14.16 -10.87
CA VAL A 219 -11.03 -14.72 -12.22
C VAL A 219 -9.67 -15.30 -12.53
N ASN A 220 -9.58 -16.58 -12.82
CA ASN A 220 -8.33 -17.31 -13.03
C ASN A 220 -7.33 -17.16 -11.88
N GLY A 221 -7.83 -17.01 -10.64
CA GLY A 221 -6.98 -16.82 -9.45
C GLY A 221 -6.49 -15.39 -9.23
N GLU A 222 -6.86 -14.43 -10.09
CA GLU A 222 -6.61 -13.01 -9.90
C GLU A 222 -7.82 -12.34 -9.24
N ILE A 223 -7.57 -11.51 -8.24
CA ILE A 223 -8.58 -10.63 -7.64
C ILE A 223 -8.83 -9.46 -8.59
N ILE A 224 -10.10 -9.26 -8.94
CA ILE A 224 -10.57 -8.16 -9.77
C ILE A 224 -11.57 -7.31 -8.98
N VAL A 225 -11.60 -6.01 -9.26
CA VAL A 225 -12.41 -5.03 -8.51
C VAL A 225 -13.22 -4.16 -9.46
N ARG A 226 -14.47 -3.91 -9.07
CA ARG A 226 -15.30 -2.82 -9.60
C ARG A 226 -15.74 -1.94 -8.43
N SER A 227 -15.47 -0.64 -8.50
CA SER A 227 -15.70 0.28 -7.39
C SER A 227 -15.84 1.72 -7.86
N PRO A 228 -16.65 2.54 -7.19
CA PRO A 228 -16.72 3.98 -7.44
C PRO A 228 -15.42 4.71 -7.04
N THR A 229 -14.51 4.03 -6.34
CA THR A 229 -13.24 4.60 -5.87
C THR A 229 -12.09 4.35 -6.83
N LEU A 230 -12.30 3.58 -7.93
CA LEU A 230 -11.26 3.26 -8.88
C LEU A 230 -10.70 4.50 -9.56
N PHE A 231 -9.39 4.48 -9.76
CA PHE A 231 -8.68 5.48 -10.55
C PHE A 231 -9.22 5.53 -11.99
N ARG A 232 -9.02 6.64 -12.67
CA ARG A 232 -9.45 6.81 -14.06
C ARG A 232 -8.52 6.09 -15.03
N SER A 233 -7.21 6.37 -14.92
CA SER A 233 -6.17 5.86 -15.82
C SER A 233 -4.79 6.06 -15.21
N TYR A 234 -3.77 5.52 -15.87
CA TYR A 234 -2.41 6.03 -15.69
C TYR A 234 -2.17 7.20 -16.64
N ARG A 235 -1.30 8.13 -16.28
CA ARG A 235 -1.01 9.32 -17.10
C ARG A 235 -0.57 9.00 -18.55
N THR A 236 -0.02 7.83 -18.77
CA THR A 236 0.51 7.40 -20.08
C THR A 236 -0.18 6.18 -20.66
N LEU A 237 -1.08 5.55 -19.90
CA LEU A 237 -1.73 4.30 -20.25
C LEU A 237 -3.19 4.33 -19.81
N ALA A 238 -4.09 3.79 -20.62
CA ALA A 238 -5.46 3.53 -20.22
C ALA A 238 -5.52 2.62 -18.98
N ARG A 239 -6.60 2.72 -18.20
CA ARG A 239 -6.87 1.78 -17.13
C ARG A 239 -7.06 0.39 -17.72
N PRO A 240 -6.33 -0.63 -17.24
CA PRO A 240 -6.62 -2.00 -17.62
C PRO A 240 -8.04 -2.40 -17.22
N SER A 241 -8.72 -3.14 -18.07
CA SER A 241 -10.02 -3.74 -17.74
C SER A 241 -10.07 -5.18 -18.22
N ILE A 242 -10.90 -5.99 -17.57
CA ILE A 242 -11.06 -7.42 -17.85
C ILE A 242 -12.53 -7.79 -17.69
N GLY A 243 -12.96 -8.86 -18.36
CA GLY A 243 -14.28 -9.44 -18.20
C GLY A 243 -14.48 -10.03 -16.81
N GLY A 244 -15.59 -9.69 -16.19
CA GLY A 244 -15.97 -10.19 -14.88
C GLY A 244 -17.01 -11.31 -14.93
N PRO A 245 -17.37 -11.88 -13.77
CA PRO A 245 -18.32 -12.99 -13.66
C PRO A 245 -19.74 -12.61 -14.08
N ASP A 246 -20.05 -11.32 -14.17
CA ASP A 246 -21.33 -10.76 -14.62
C ASP A 246 -21.37 -10.42 -16.12
N GLY A 247 -20.33 -10.78 -16.87
CA GLY A 247 -20.22 -10.53 -18.32
C GLY A 247 -19.89 -9.09 -18.71
N ARG A 248 -19.53 -8.23 -17.76
CA ARG A 248 -19.09 -6.84 -18.04
C ARG A 248 -17.57 -6.77 -18.15
N ASP A 249 -17.06 -5.91 -19.04
CA ASP A 249 -15.64 -5.71 -19.31
C ASP A 249 -15.08 -4.46 -18.61
N ASP A 250 -15.63 -4.10 -17.44
CA ASP A 250 -15.24 -2.90 -16.67
C ASP A 250 -14.53 -3.19 -15.34
N TRP A 251 -14.20 -4.44 -15.09
CA TRP A 251 -13.47 -4.85 -13.91
C TRP A 251 -11.98 -4.51 -14.01
N PHE A 252 -11.42 -4.03 -12.91
CA PHE A 252 -10.00 -3.71 -12.82
C PHE A 252 -9.21 -4.93 -12.32
N PRO A 253 -8.26 -5.46 -13.12
CA PRO A 253 -7.35 -6.52 -12.70
C PRO A 253 -6.29 -5.93 -11.76
N THR A 254 -6.24 -6.46 -10.54
CA THR A 254 -5.40 -5.86 -9.47
C THR A 254 -3.95 -6.33 -9.50
N GLY A 255 -3.65 -7.44 -10.18
CA GLY A 255 -2.38 -8.14 -10.11
C GLY A 255 -2.18 -8.92 -8.80
N ASP A 256 -3.17 -8.93 -7.92
CA ASP A 256 -3.13 -9.72 -6.70
C ASP A 256 -3.82 -11.07 -6.90
N ALA A 257 -3.13 -12.15 -6.51
CA ALA A 257 -3.70 -13.50 -6.48
C ALA A 257 -4.56 -13.69 -5.24
N GLY A 258 -5.68 -14.39 -5.42
CA GLY A 258 -6.56 -14.71 -4.29
C GLY A 258 -7.90 -15.26 -4.69
N ASP A 259 -8.74 -15.48 -3.69
CA ASP A 259 -10.08 -16.05 -3.84
C ASP A 259 -11.11 -15.18 -3.15
N VAL A 260 -12.35 -15.27 -3.64
CA VAL A 260 -13.52 -14.69 -3.00
C VAL A 260 -14.50 -15.82 -2.74
N LEU A 261 -14.68 -16.19 -1.47
CA LEU A 261 -15.55 -17.26 -1.01
C LEU A 261 -16.53 -16.71 0.03
N ASP A 262 -17.81 -16.94 -0.15
CA ASP A 262 -18.87 -16.48 0.75
C ASP A 262 -18.78 -14.98 1.09
N GLY A 263 -18.47 -14.15 0.09
CA GLY A 263 -18.28 -12.71 0.24
C GLY A 263 -17.01 -12.29 0.97
N ARG A 264 -16.11 -13.24 1.28
CA ARG A 264 -14.83 -12.97 1.95
C ARG A 264 -13.68 -13.06 0.97
N VAL A 265 -12.91 -11.97 0.91
CA VAL A 265 -11.71 -11.85 0.08
C VAL A 265 -10.51 -12.44 0.82
N SER A 266 -9.76 -13.29 0.15
CA SER A 266 -8.51 -13.88 0.65
C SER A 266 -7.40 -13.60 -0.33
N VAL A 267 -6.49 -12.70 0.04
CA VAL A 267 -5.33 -12.32 -0.78
C VAL A 267 -4.17 -13.24 -0.45
N ARG A 268 -3.57 -13.85 -1.47
CA ARG A 268 -2.38 -14.73 -1.34
C ARG A 268 -1.09 -13.95 -1.52
N GLY A 269 -1.02 -13.07 -2.56
CA GLY A 269 0.16 -12.28 -2.88
C GLY A 269 0.06 -11.70 -4.28
N ARG A 270 1.17 -11.18 -4.81
CA ARG A 270 1.24 -10.62 -6.17
C ARG A 270 1.47 -11.70 -7.20
N LEU A 271 0.69 -11.71 -8.28
CA LEU A 271 0.85 -12.65 -9.41
C LEU A 271 2.25 -12.61 -10.01
N GLY A 272 2.85 -11.43 -10.12
CA GLY A 272 4.19 -11.26 -10.68
C GLY A 272 5.33 -11.75 -9.79
N PHE A 273 5.05 -12.26 -8.59
CA PHE A 273 6.06 -12.78 -7.66
C PHE A 273 5.88 -14.26 -7.29
N VAL A 274 4.89 -14.90 -7.88
CA VAL A 274 4.70 -16.33 -7.71
C VAL A 274 5.93 -17.08 -8.20
N ILE A 275 6.53 -17.88 -7.35
CA ILE A 275 7.66 -18.75 -7.69
C ILE A 275 7.13 -20.07 -8.24
N SER A 276 7.54 -20.43 -9.44
CA SER A 276 7.16 -21.70 -10.08
C SER A 276 8.31 -22.69 -9.94
N THR A 277 8.24 -23.58 -8.96
CA THR A 277 9.31 -24.50 -8.60
C THR A 277 8.84 -25.95 -8.66
N GLY A 278 9.47 -26.78 -9.48
CA GLY A 278 9.13 -28.21 -9.59
C GLY A 278 7.69 -28.50 -9.99
N GLY A 279 7.04 -27.60 -10.74
CA GLY A 279 5.64 -27.71 -11.13
C GLY A 279 4.63 -27.16 -10.10
N GLU A 280 5.11 -26.78 -8.91
CA GLU A 280 4.30 -26.18 -7.85
C GLU A 280 4.40 -24.64 -7.86
N LYS A 281 3.42 -23.95 -7.30
CA LYS A 281 3.39 -22.48 -7.18
C LYS A 281 3.48 -22.06 -5.72
N LEU A 282 4.52 -21.27 -5.40
CA LEU A 282 4.73 -20.69 -4.09
C LEU A 282 4.55 -19.18 -4.13
N TRP A 283 3.71 -18.64 -3.27
CA TRP A 283 3.69 -17.21 -2.96
C TRP A 283 4.75 -16.91 -1.91
N PRO A 284 5.73 -16.05 -2.21
CA PRO A 284 6.77 -15.68 -1.25
C PRO A 284 6.22 -15.29 0.12
N GLU A 285 5.13 -14.53 0.12
CA GLU A 285 4.47 -14.05 1.33
C GLU A 285 3.96 -15.17 2.24
N ASP A 286 3.61 -16.33 1.67
CA ASP A 286 3.16 -17.49 2.47
C ASP A 286 4.32 -18.07 3.25
N LEU A 287 5.46 -18.30 2.59
CA LEU A 287 6.65 -18.83 3.25
C LEU A 287 7.26 -17.80 4.21
N GLU A 288 7.33 -16.53 3.81
CA GLU A 288 7.80 -15.44 4.69
C GLU A 288 7.00 -15.37 5.99
N ALA A 289 5.66 -15.45 5.90
CA ALA A 289 4.80 -15.42 7.09
C ALA A 289 5.04 -16.60 8.03
N ILE A 290 5.29 -17.78 7.46
CA ILE A 290 5.62 -18.98 8.22
C ILE A 290 7.00 -18.85 8.89
N LEU A 291 8.02 -18.45 8.15
CA LEU A 291 9.38 -18.32 8.68
C LEU A 291 9.52 -17.21 9.73
N MET A 292 8.72 -16.15 9.62
CA MET A 292 8.64 -15.10 10.65
C MET A 292 8.05 -15.57 11.98
N SER A 293 7.56 -16.81 12.09
CA SER A 293 7.14 -17.39 13.37
C SER A 293 8.26 -18.05 14.16
N LEU A 294 9.46 -18.14 13.57
CA LEU A 294 10.68 -18.58 14.27
C LEU A 294 11.22 -17.40 15.10
N ASP A 295 11.43 -17.61 16.38
CA ASP A 295 11.97 -16.59 17.30
C ASP A 295 13.34 -16.08 16.88
N GLU A 296 14.11 -16.92 16.19
CA GLU A 296 15.44 -16.62 15.69
C GLU A 296 15.46 -15.77 14.42
N VAL A 297 14.33 -15.64 13.73
CA VAL A 297 14.20 -14.88 12.47
C VAL A 297 13.64 -13.50 12.75
N ARG A 298 14.47 -12.47 12.62
CA ARG A 298 14.04 -11.07 12.77
C ARG A 298 13.34 -10.52 11.54
N ASP A 299 13.81 -10.92 10.36
CA ASP A 299 13.21 -10.53 9.07
C ASP A 299 13.57 -11.59 8.01
N VAL A 300 12.72 -11.74 6.99
CA VAL A 300 12.94 -12.68 5.90
C VAL A 300 12.31 -12.17 4.62
N ALA A 301 12.98 -12.45 3.49
CA ALA A 301 12.44 -12.24 2.16
C ALA A 301 12.69 -13.48 1.30
N ILE A 302 11.67 -13.90 0.56
CA ILE A 302 11.70 -15.06 -0.33
C ILE A 302 11.58 -14.57 -1.77
N PHE A 303 12.35 -15.15 -2.67
CA PHE A 303 12.21 -14.91 -4.11
C PHE A 303 12.66 -16.12 -4.93
N GLY A 304 12.23 -16.17 -6.19
CA GLY A 304 12.64 -17.19 -7.14
C GLY A 304 13.84 -16.73 -7.97
N GLU A 305 14.79 -17.63 -8.19
CA GLU A 305 15.83 -17.47 -9.18
C GLU A 305 15.66 -18.52 -10.29
N PRO A 306 15.93 -18.19 -11.55
CA PRO A 306 15.90 -19.17 -12.63
C PRO A 306 16.78 -20.37 -12.34
N ASP A 307 16.23 -21.57 -12.51
CA ASP A 307 16.91 -22.83 -12.26
C ASP A 307 16.58 -23.86 -13.35
N PRO A 308 17.60 -24.52 -13.95
CA PRO A 308 17.37 -25.43 -15.08
C PRO A 308 16.63 -26.72 -14.71
N GLU A 309 16.68 -27.14 -13.43
CA GLU A 309 15.99 -28.35 -12.92
C GLU A 309 14.59 -28.03 -12.42
N TRP A 310 14.44 -26.92 -11.69
CA TRP A 310 13.21 -26.59 -10.96
C TRP A 310 12.34 -25.55 -11.68
N GLY A 311 12.83 -24.93 -12.78
CA GLY A 311 12.23 -23.74 -13.39
C GLY A 311 12.65 -22.48 -12.61
N GLU A 312 12.28 -22.42 -11.34
CA GLU A 312 12.79 -21.45 -10.38
C GLU A 312 13.19 -22.18 -9.08
N ARG A 313 14.35 -21.83 -8.53
CA ARG A 313 14.74 -22.23 -7.18
C ARG A 313 14.32 -21.18 -6.17
N ILE A 314 13.87 -21.64 -5.02
CA ILE A 314 13.49 -20.78 -3.90
C ILE A 314 14.75 -20.31 -3.20
N VAL A 315 14.91 -18.99 -3.06
CA VAL A 315 16.00 -18.34 -2.31
C VAL A 315 15.41 -17.60 -1.11
N ALA A 316 16.02 -17.78 0.06
CA ALA A 316 15.68 -17.08 1.28
C ALA A 316 16.80 -16.10 1.67
N LEU A 317 16.46 -14.82 1.87
CA LEU A 317 17.31 -13.85 2.55
C LEU A 317 16.82 -13.73 3.99
N VAL A 318 17.69 -13.96 4.96
CA VAL A 318 17.33 -14.05 6.37
C VAL A 318 18.13 -13.05 7.20
N VAL A 319 17.42 -12.31 8.04
CA VAL A 319 18.02 -11.49 9.10
C VAL A 319 17.85 -12.22 10.41
N SER A 320 18.97 -12.61 11.03
CA SER A 320 18.98 -13.35 12.30
C SER A 320 20.15 -12.89 13.16
N ASP A 321 19.96 -12.94 14.48
CA ASP A 321 21.05 -12.75 15.45
C ASP A 321 21.86 -14.04 15.67
N GLN A 322 21.33 -15.18 15.25
CA GLN A 322 22.01 -16.47 15.32
C GLN A 322 22.81 -16.71 14.03
N ARG A 323 23.92 -17.45 14.17
CA ARG A 323 24.83 -17.71 13.05
C ARG A 323 24.23 -18.61 11.97
N ASP A 324 23.37 -19.56 12.36
CA ASP A 324 22.76 -20.51 11.43
C ASP A 324 21.41 -20.98 11.97
N VAL A 325 20.34 -20.69 11.25
CA VAL A 325 18.98 -21.14 11.51
C VAL A 325 18.41 -21.94 10.33
N SER A 326 19.28 -22.41 9.44
CA SER A 326 18.88 -23.05 8.18
C SER A 326 18.07 -24.33 8.42
N GLU A 327 18.45 -25.16 9.39
CA GLU A 327 17.73 -26.40 9.69
C GLU A 327 16.29 -26.11 10.15
N ALA A 328 16.10 -25.14 11.03
CA ALA A 328 14.77 -24.72 11.49
C ALA A 328 13.90 -24.19 10.33
N ILE A 329 14.49 -23.38 9.45
CA ILE A 329 13.82 -22.84 8.24
C ILE A 329 13.38 -24.00 7.33
N LEU A 330 14.27 -24.94 7.01
CA LEU A 330 13.99 -26.06 6.11
C LEU A 330 12.95 -27.02 6.69
N SER A 331 13.03 -27.30 8.00
CA SER A 331 12.04 -28.10 8.71
C SER A 331 10.67 -27.44 8.69
N LEU A 332 10.59 -26.19 9.09
CA LEU A 332 9.33 -25.47 9.17
C LEU A 332 8.66 -25.29 7.79
N ALA A 333 9.43 -25.00 6.75
CA ALA A 333 8.92 -24.93 5.38
C ALA A 333 8.34 -26.27 4.93
N ASN A 334 9.05 -27.38 5.22
CA ASN A 334 8.58 -28.72 4.93
C ASN A 334 7.28 -29.05 5.65
N ASP A 335 7.20 -28.77 6.94
CA ASP A 335 6.11 -29.19 7.81
C ASP A 335 4.83 -28.38 7.58
N ARG A 336 4.99 -27.13 7.16
CA ARG A 336 3.85 -26.21 6.97
C ARG A 336 3.35 -26.12 5.54
N ILE A 337 4.22 -26.34 4.54
CA ILE A 337 3.85 -26.24 3.12
C ILE A 337 4.13 -27.58 2.41
N GLY A 338 5.35 -28.08 2.52
CA GLY A 338 5.76 -29.31 1.88
C GLY A 338 7.25 -29.33 1.48
N PRO A 339 7.78 -30.49 1.07
CA PRO A 339 9.19 -30.66 0.79
C PRO A 339 9.70 -29.77 -0.39
N TRP A 340 8.83 -29.44 -1.31
CA TRP A 340 9.12 -28.61 -2.47
C TRP A 340 9.28 -27.11 -2.13
N ALA A 341 8.69 -26.67 -1.01
CA ALA A 341 8.76 -25.27 -0.55
C ALA A 341 10.05 -24.93 0.21
N LYS A 342 10.93 -25.91 0.42
CA LYS A 342 12.23 -25.68 1.08
C LYS A 342 13.09 -24.75 0.24
N PRO A 343 13.59 -23.63 0.79
CA PRO A 343 14.61 -22.83 0.11
C PRO A 343 15.81 -23.68 -0.30
N LYS A 344 16.25 -23.57 -1.54
CA LYS A 344 17.45 -24.25 -2.05
C LYS A 344 18.72 -23.50 -1.62
N THR A 345 18.58 -22.20 -1.36
CA THR A 345 19.66 -21.34 -0.92
C THR A 345 19.16 -20.42 0.18
N ILE A 346 19.94 -20.29 1.25
CA ILE A 346 19.67 -19.40 2.37
C ILE A 346 20.87 -18.46 2.52
N HIS A 347 20.65 -17.17 2.43
CA HIS A 347 21.66 -16.13 2.65
C HIS A 347 21.31 -15.31 3.87
N TYR A 348 22.30 -15.07 4.73
CA TYR A 348 22.17 -14.19 5.88
C TYR A 348 22.56 -12.77 5.48
N VAL A 349 21.68 -11.83 5.73
CA VAL A 349 21.87 -10.42 5.37
C VAL A 349 21.63 -9.53 6.59
N GLU A 350 22.19 -8.32 6.57
CA GLU A 350 22.02 -7.35 7.67
C GLU A 350 20.60 -6.77 7.69
N ALA A 351 20.00 -6.54 6.52
CA ALA A 351 18.66 -5.97 6.40
C ALA A 351 18.00 -6.38 5.08
N ILE A 352 16.66 -6.48 5.08
CA ILE A 352 15.84 -6.64 3.89
C ILE A 352 15.44 -5.25 3.35
N PRO A 353 15.67 -4.94 2.05
CA PRO A 353 15.30 -3.66 1.48
C PRO A 353 13.79 -3.48 1.44
N ARG A 354 13.31 -2.37 2.01
CA ARG A 354 11.88 -2.07 2.10
C ARG A 354 11.57 -0.68 1.57
N THR A 355 10.37 -0.53 1.09
CA THR A 355 9.80 0.79 0.80
C THR A 355 9.52 1.52 2.11
N SER A 356 9.26 2.81 2.02
CA SER A 356 8.86 3.64 3.16
C SER A 356 7.59 3.17 3.89
N ASN A 357 6.75 2.36 3.22
CA ASN A 357 5.55 1.73 3.81
C ASN A 357 5.84 0.31 4.32
N GLY A 358 7.11 -0.10 4.44
CA GLY A 358 7.50 -1.40 4.94
C GLY A 358 7.36 -2.57 3.96
N LYS A 359 6.97 -2.34 2.68
CA LYS A 359 6.89 -3.41 1.67
C LYS A 359 8.29 -3.82 1.20
N ILE A 360 8.53 -5.12 1.04
CA ILE A 360 9.78 -5.64 0.50
C ILE A 360 9.99 -5.14 -0.93
N ARG A 361 11.17 -4.62 -1.22
CA ARG A 361 11.59 -4.23 -2.58
C ARG A 361 12.11 -5.45 -3.32
N ARG A 362 11.21 -6.32 -3.77
CA ARG A 362 11.58 -7.63 -4.35
C ARG A 362 12.54 -7.53 -5.53
N GLY A 363 12.45 -6.48 -6.36
CA GLY A 363 13.39 -6.25 -7.46
C GLY A 363 14.82 -5.90 -7.04
N GLU A 364 15.06 -5.60 -5.76
CA GLU A 364 16.39 -5.34 -5.20
C GLU A 364 17.01 -6.57 -4.51
N LEU A 365 16.20 -7.61 -4.21
CA LEU A 365 16.66 -8.80 -3.48
C LEU A 365 17.82 -9.54 -4.17
N PRO A 366 17.80 -9.78 -5.51
CA PRO A 366 18.90 -10.47 -6.18
C PRO A 366 20.25 -9.73 -6.13
N LYS A 367 20.22 -8.42 -5.81
CA LYS A 367 21.45 -7.59 -5.71
C LYS A 367 22.17 -7.75 -4.37
N LEU A 368 21.57 -8.48 -3.42
CA LEU A 368 22.13 -8.73 -2.10
C LEU A 368 22.94 -10.05 -2.04
N LEU A 369 22.99 -10.79 -3.15
CA LEU A 369 23.79 -11.99 -3.36
C LEU A 369 25.19 -11.64 -3.92
#